data_a3bd520a7faf0fccbc7edfbb82062ec6
#
_entry.id   a3bd520a7faf0fccbc7edfbb82062ec6
#
_cell.length_a   1.000
_cell.length_b   1.000
_cell.length_c   1.000
_cell.angle_alpha   90.00
_cell.angle_beta   90.00
_cell.angle_gamma   90.00
#
_symmetry.space_group_name_H-M   'P 1'
#
loop_
_entity.id
_entity.type
_entity.pdbx_description
1 polymer ?
#
loop_
_entity_poly.entity_id
_entity_poly.type
_entity_poly.pdbx_seq_one_letter_code
_entity_poly.pdbx_strand_id
1 'polypeptide(L)'
;MFRNRKFGVDEKFSKGSQRDAGQVFANGGVAACLALTWFVTRLAGPGSAENDWIWMAFAGSLAAATEDTWGTNLGVLSRRRPVLITTFKPVDPGTSGGVSLIGALSALAGAALIAFLVVIMGKTFGVNGRGPEVDPWLQFGVITFAGFAGSLVDSLLGATKQATFFCPSCQKETEKHPLHSCVTQTTQKRGWSWFNNDWVNVACVLTGVFFAGLLSTFVL
;
A
#
# COMPACT_ATOMS: atom_id res chain seq x y z
N MET A 1 25.35 -2.26 10.19
CA MET A 1 24.18 -2.38 11.08
C MET A 1 22.86 -2.44 10.30
N PHE A 2 22.58 -1.56 9.34
CA PHE A 2 21.35 -1.55 8.53
C PHE A 2 21.16 -2.81 7.68
N ARG A 3 22.20 -3.27 6.98
CA ARG A 3 22.14 -4.46 6.13
C ARG A 3 21.72 -5.72 6.88
N ASN A 4 22.20 -5.94 8.10
CA ASN A 4 21.87 -7.12 8.89
C ASN A 4 20.44 -7.10 9.44
N ARG A 5 19.87 -5.92 9.72
CA ARG A 5 18.45 -5.79 10.12
C ARG A 5 17.52 -6.12 8.95
N LYS A 6 17.84 -5.61 7.76
CA LYS A 6 17.06 -5.88 6.55
C LYS A 6 17.11 -7.38 6.20
N PHE A 7 18.25 -8.05 6.27
CA PHE A 7 18.36 -9.48 6.03
C PHE A 7 17.47 -10.33 6.97
N GLY A 8 17.44 -10.02 8.26
CA GLY A 8 16.61 -10.76 9.21
C GLY A 8 15.11 -10.57 9.01
N VAL A 9 14.68 -9.46 8.36
CA VAL A 9 13.29 -9.19 8.00
C VAL A 9 12.95 -9.80 6.64
N ASP A 10 13.85 -9.75 5.67
CA ASP A 10 13.65 -10.35 4.33
C ASP A 10 13.44 -11.87 4.40
N GLU A 11 13.98 -12.56 5.41
CA GLU A 11 13.73 -13.99 5.63
C GLU A 11 12.27 -14.30 6.00
N LYS A 12 11.54 -13.35 6.56
CA LYS A 12 10.13 -13.52 6.95
C LYS A 12 9.18 -13.41 5.77
N PHE A 13 9.49 -12.55 4.80
CA PHE A 13 8.64 -12.31 3.65
C PHE A 13 8.66 -13.48 2.66
N SER A 14 7.51 -13.77 2.07
CA SER A 14 7.34 -14.87 1.11
C SER A 14 8.28 -14.78 -0.08
N LYS A 15 8.52 -13.58 -0.58
CA LYS A 15 9.21 -13.30 -1.85
C LYS A 15 10.57 -12.61 -1.68
N GLY A 16 11.01 -12.33 -0.45
CA GLY A 16 12.30 -11.67 -0.17
C GLY A 16 12.37 -10.25 -0.77
N SER A 17 13.57 -9.86 -1.24
CA SER A 17 13.82 -8.53 -1.82
C SER A 17 13.52 -8.42 -3.32
N GLN A 18 13.24 -9.52 -4.01
CA GLN A 18 12.91 -9.54 -5.44
C GLN A 18 11.38 -9.51 -5.60
N ARG A 19 10.89 -8.50 -6.34
CA ARG A 19 9.47 -8.41 -6.70
C ARG A 19 9.18 -9.31 -7.89
N ASP A 20 8.11 -10.09 -7.79
CA ASP A 20 7.59 -10.87 -8.89
C ASP A 20 6.42 -10.17 -9.60
N ALA A 21 5.93 -10.79 -10.68
CA ALA A 21 4.81 -10.26 -11.44
C ALA A 21 3.54 -10.08 -10.58
N GLY A 22 3.27 -10.99 -9.64
CA GLY A 22 2.11 -10.89 -8.73
C GLY A 22 2.15 -9.62 -7.91
N GLN A 23 3.29 -9.30 -7.29
CA GLN A 23 3.46 -8.07 -6.52
C GLN A 23 3.37 -6.80 -7.39
N VAL A 24 3.90 -6.85 -8.63
CA VAL A 24 3.80 -5.72 -9.56
C VAL A 24 2.33 -5.47 -9.93
N PHE A 25 1.58 -6.53 -10.23
CA PHE A 25 0.16 -6.41 -10.55
C PHE A 25 -0.68 -6.01 -9.33
N ALA A 26 -0.38 -6.54 -8.14
CA ALA A 26 -1.09 -6.17 -6.91
C ALA A 26 -0.98 -4.68 -6.59
N ASN A 27 0.21 -4.09 -6.78
CA ASN A 27 0.47 -2.68 -6.47
C ASN A 27 0.18 -1.72 -7.63
N GLY A 28 0.32 -2.16 -8.89
CA GLY A 28 0.22 -1.28 -10.06
C GLY A 28 -0.94 -1.57 -11.00
N GLY A 29 -1.52 -2.77 -10.95
CA GLY A 29 -2.54 -3.21 -11.91
C GLY A 29 -3.81 -2.36 -11.87
N VAL A 30 -4.29 -2.03 -10.67
CA VAL A 30 -5.47 -1.17 -10.49
C VAL A 30 -5.20 0.24 -11.03
N ALA A 31 -4.03 0.82 -10.73
CA ALA A 31 -3.63 2.11 -11.25
C ALA A 31 -3.57 2.10 -12.79
N ALA A 32 -3.00 1.05 -13.39
CA ALA A 32 -2.92 0.91 -14.84
C ALA A 32 -4.31 0.84 -15.49
N CYS A 33 -5.25 0.07 -14.90
CA CYS A 33 -6.63 0.01 -15.39
C CYS A 33 -7.33 1.36 -15.30
N LEU A 34 -7.16 2.09 -14.18
CA LEU A 34 -7.77 3.42 -14.00
C LEU A 34 -7.17 4.44 -14.97
N ALA A 35 -5.84 4.42 -15.19
CA ALA A 35 -5.18 5.29 -16.16
C ALA A 35 -5.69 5.03 -17.58
N LEU A 36 -5.82 3.76 -17.98
CA LEU A 36 -6.36 3.38 -19.29
C LEU A 36 -7.82 3.82 -19.43
N THR A 37 -8.65 3.59 -18.42
CA THR A 37 -10.06 4.02 -18.41
C THR A 37 -10.15 5.54 -18.55
N TRP A 38 -9.38 6.28 -17.77
CA TRP A 38 -9.33 7.74 -17.85
C TRP A 38 -8.90 8.22 -19.25
N PHE A 39 -7.86 7.61 -19.83
CA PHE A 39 -7.39 7.92 -21.17
C PHE A 39 -8.47 7.69 -22.24
N VAL A 40 -9.14 6.52 -22.20
CA VAL A 40 -10.21 6.19 -23.14
C VAL A 40 -11.39 7.14 -23.03
N THR A 41 -11.78 7.50 -21.81
CA THR A 41 -12.88 8.47 -21.61
C THR A 41 -12.55 9.86 -22.15
N ARG A 42 -11.28 10.28 -22.08
CA ARG A 42 -10.81 11.55 -22.68
C ARG A 42 -10.80 11.54 -24.20
N LEU A 43 -10.54 10.39 -24.83
CA LEU A 43 -10.64 10.25 -26.30
C LEU A 43 -12.08 10.32 -26.80
N ALA A 44 -13.06 9.96 -25.98
CA ALA A 44 -14.48 9.94 -26.36
C ALA A 44 -15.12 11.35 -26.48
N GLY A 45 -14.42 12.43 -26.08
CA GLY A 45 -14.84 13.80 -26.32
C GLY A 45 -14.84 14.72 -25.08
N PRO A 46 -15.03 16.02 -25.26
CA PRO A 46 -14.87 17.03 -24.21
C PRO A 46 -16.02 17.09 -23.17
N GLY A 47 -17.04 16.22 -23.24
CA GLY A 47 -18.14 16.13 -22.28
C GLY A 47 -17.85 15.33 -21.00
N SER A 48 -16.63 14.86 -20.79
CA SER A 48 -16.29 13.87 -19.75
C SER A 48 -15.75 14.49 -18.45
N ALA A 49 -16.12 15.73 -18.11
CA ALA A 49 -15.79 16.33 -16.80
C ALA A 49 -16.30 15.48 -15.61
N GLU A 50 -17.40 14.73 -15.84
CA GLU A 50 -17.96 13.80 -14.84
C GLU A 50 -17.03 12.65 -14.44
N ASN A 51 -15.91 12.44 -15.17
CA ASN A 51 -14.98 11.33 -14.94
C ASN A 51 -13.69 11.73 -14.21
N ASP A 52 -13.60 12.94 -13.68
CA ASP A 52 -12.40 13.40 -12.97
C ASP A 52 -12.18 12.64 -11.63
N TRP A 53 -13.23 11.99 -11.10
CA TRP A 53 -13.10 11.06 -10.00
C TRP A 53 -12.16 9.87 -10.32
N ILE A 54 -12.07 9.44 -11.60
CA ILE A 54 -11.16 8.37 -12.03
C ILE A 54 -9.71 8.80 -11.84
N TRP A 55 -9.39 10.06 -12.13
CA TRP A 55 -8.07 10.64 -11.90
C TRP A 55 -7.73 10.64 -10.40
N MET A 56 -8.66 11.06 -9.55
CA MET A 56 -8.47 11.02 -8.09
C MET A 56 -8.30 9.58 -7.60
N ALA A 57 -9.10 8.65 -8.08
CA ALA A 57 -8.99 7.23 -7.76
C ALA A 57 -7.64 6.64 -8.19
N PHE A 58 -7.16 6.99 -9.39
CA PHE A 58 -5.82 6.65 -9.87
C PHE A 58 -4.73 7.17 -8.93
N ALA A 59 -4.81 8.46 -8.56
CA ALA A 59 -3.87 9.08 -7.64
C ALA A 59 -3.88 8.40 -6.26
N GLY A 60 -5.07 8.09 -5.73
CA GLY A 60 -5.24 7.36 -4.47
C GLY A 60 -4.65 5.96 -4.50
N SER A 61 -4.78 5.25 -5.63
CA SER A 61 -4.18 3.92 -5.81
C SER A 61 -2.65 3.97 -5.77
N LEU A 62 -2.04 4.95 -6.43
CA LEU A 62 -0.58 5.16 -6.42
C LEU A 62 -0.08 5.60 -5.04
N ALA A 63 -0.83 6.47 -4.36
CA ALA A 63 -0.52 6.90 -3.00
C ALA A 63 -0.49 5.70 -2.05
N ALA A 64 -1.50 4.81 -2.12
CA ALA A 64 -1.58 3.60 -1.30
C ALA A 64 -0.42 2.62 -1.59
N ALA A 65 -0.09 2.36 -2.86
CA ALA A 65 1.03 1.49 -3.21
C ALA A 65 2.40 2.06 -2.79
N THR A 66 2.55 3.39 -2.83
CA THR A 66 3.81 4.06 -2.46
C THR A 66 3.98 4.06 -0.95
N GLU A 67 2.93 4.33 -0.20
CA GLU A 67 2.98 4.38 1.26
C GLU A 67 3.31 2.99 1.84
N ASP A 68 2.69 1.90 1.35
CA ASP A 68 3.02 0.53 1.75
C ASP A 68 4.51 0.23 1.54
N THR A 69 5.03 0.58 0.36
CA THR A 69 6.44 0.41 0.04
C THR A 69 7.35 1.20 1.00
N TRP A 70 7.03 2.46 1.29
CA TRP A 70 7.84 3.30 2.17
C TRP A 70 7.70 2.89 3.63
N GLY A 71 6.47 2.60 4.08
CA GLY A 71 6.17 2.15 5.43
C GLY A 71 6.92 0.87 5.79
N THR A 72 6.90 -0.10 4.90
CA THR A 72 7.58 -1.39 5.10
C THR A 72 9.10 -1.23 5.05
N ASN A 73 9.66 -0.58 3.99
CA ASN A 73 11.11 -0.50 3.82
C ASN A 73 11.80 0.41 4.84
N LEU A 74 11.18 1.52 5.23
CA LEU A 74 11.74 2.44 6.20
C LEU A 74 11.35 2.08 7.64
N GLY A 75 10.21 1.40 7.82
CA GLY A 75 9.76 0.91 9.12
C GLY A 75 10.76 -0.02 9.81
N VAL A 76 11.51 -0.83 9.03
CA VAL A 76 12.57 -1.70 9.55
C VAL A 76 13.75 -0.93 10.16
N LEU A 77 13.88 0.37 9.87
CA LEU A 77 14.89 1.23 10.46
C LEU A 77 14.54 1.66 11.90
N SER A 78 13.30 1.42 12.32
CA SER A 78 12.86 1.73 13.68
C SER A 78 13.75 1.04 14.71
N ARG A 79 14.24 1.82 15.69
CA ARG A 79 14.96 1.27 16.84
C ARG A 79 14.04 0.63 17.87
N ARG A 80 12.77 1.06 17.90
CA ARG A 80 11.74 0.50 18.77
C ARG A 80 11.07 -0.69 18.10
N ARG A 81 10.65 -1.68 18.88
CA ARG A 81 9.85 -2.79 18.37
C ARG A 81 8.52 -2.26 17.83
N PRO A 82 8.05 -2.75 16.67
CA PRO A 82 6.70 -2.44 16.21
C PRO A 82 5.67 -3.01 17.18
N VAL A 83 4.45 -2.46 17.12
CA VAL A 83 3.31 -2.99 17.84
C VAL A 83 2.29 -3.56 16.86
N LEU A 84 1.65 -4.64 17.22
CA LEU A 84 0.57 -5.22 16.42
C LEU A 84 -0.64 -4.26 16.45
N ILE A 85 -1.14 -3.85 15.29
CA ILE A 85 -2.20 -2.83 15.18
C ILE A 85 -3.47 -3.20 15.94
N THR A 86 -3.78 -4.49 16.07
CA THR A 86 -5.01 -4.99 16.71
C THR A 86 -4.93 -5.07 18.23
N THR A 87 -3.74 -5.22 18.82
CA THR A 87 -3.57 -5.48 20.26
C THR A 87 -2.64 -4.49 20.94
N PHE A 88 -1.94 -3.66 20.17
CA PHE A 88 -0.90 -2.73 20.62
C PHE A 88 0.25 -3.39 21.40
N LYS A 89 0.37 -4.72 21.31
CA LYS A 89 1.45 -5.47 21.95
C LYS A 89 2.70 -5.43 21.08
N PRO A 90 3.91 -5.31 21.70
CA PRO A 90 5.17 -5.37 20.96
C PRO A 90 5.31 -6.71 20.21
N VAL A 91 5.74 -6.63 18.94
CA VAL A 91 5.99 -7.79 18.09
C VAL A 91 7.38 -7.68 17.46
N ASP A 92 7.85 -8.76 16.86
CA ASP A 92 9.14 -8.75 16.18
C ASP A 92 9.07 -7.95 14.86
N PRO A 93 10.15 -7.26 14.47
CA PRO A 93 10.23 -6.59 13.17
C PRO A 93 9.89 -7.55 12.02
N GLY A 94 9.09 -7.07 11.05
CA GLY A 94 8.61 -7.85 9.91
C GLY A 94 7.43 -8.79 10.24
N THR A 95 6.79 -8.66 11.39
CA THR A 95 5.52 -9.34 11.68
C THR A 95 4.40 -8.64 10.93
N SER A 96 3.61 -9.40 10.15
CA SER A 96 2.47 -8.87 9.37
C SER A 96 1.46 -8.20 10.29
N GLY A 97 1.13 -6.94 9.97
CA GLY A 97 0.29 -6.07 10.81
C GLY A 97 1.02 -5.38 11.97
N GLY A 98 2.35 -5.48 12.01
CA GLY A 98 3.20 -4.76 12.97
C GLY A 98 3.48 -3.32 12.51
N VAL A 99 3.06 -2.33 13.29
CA VAL A 99 3.20 -0.90 12.99
C VAL A 99 4.26 -0.26 13.87
N SER A 100 5.12 0.56 13.30
CA SER A 100 6.09 1.40 14.02
C SER A 100 5.87 2.86 13.68
N LEU A 101 6.25 3.78 14.59
CA LEU A 101 6.12 5.22 14.32
C LEU A 101 6.90 5.64 13.07
N ILE A 102 8.12 5.11 12.87
CA ILE A 102 8.91 5.41 11.67
C ILE A 102 8.20 4.87 10.43
N GLY A 103 7.64 3.65 10.49
CA GLY A 103 6.86 3.08 9.39
C GLY A 103 5.64 3.94 9.05
N ALA A 104 4.85 4.33 10.06
CA ALA A 104 3.66 5.16 9.85
C ALA A 104 3.99 6.55 9.28
N LEU A 105 5.04 7.21 9.79
CA LEU A 105 5.49 8.50 9.25
C LEU A 105 6.03 8.37 7.82
N SER A 106 6.72 7.27 7.51
CA SER A 106 7.22 7.01 6.16
C SER A 106 6.09 6.71 5.19
N ALA A 107 5.09 5.96 5.62
CA ALA A 107 3.87 5.70 4.86
C ALA A 107 3.15 7.02 4.52
N LEU A 108 2.91 7.86 5.52
CA LEU A 108 2.31 9.18 5.33
C LEU A 108 3.12 10.05 4.37
N ALA A 109 4.45 10.06 4.49
CA ALA A 109 5.33 10.80 3.60
C ALA A 109 5.29 10.27 2.16
N GLY A 110 5.19 8.95 1.96
CA GLY A 110 5.03 8.32 0.64
C GLY A 110 3.72 8.71 -0.03
N ALA A 111 2.60 8.68 0.71
CA ALA A 111 1.31 9.13 0.22
C ALA A 111 1.32 10.64 -0.11
N ALA A 112 1.89 11.45 0.77
CA ALA A 112 2.01 12.91 0.58
C ALA A 112 2.88 13.27 -0.64
N LEU A 113 3.94 12.50 -0.92
CA LEU A 113 4.76 12.69 -2.12
C LEU A 113 3.93 12.51 -3.40
N ILE A 114 3.14 11.45 -3.48
CA ILE A 114 2.26 11.22 -4.64
C ILE A 114 1.22 12.35 -4.75
N ALA A 115 0.59 12.73 -3.64
CA ALA A 115 -0.37 13.84 -3.62
C ALA A 115 0.26 15.16 -4.13
N PHE A 116 1.46 15.46 -3.69
CA PHE A 116 2.21 16.64 -4.12
C PHE A 116 2.50 16.62 -5.64
N LEU A 117 2.98 15.48 -6.15
CA LEU A 117 3.25 15.30 -7.59
C LEU A 117 1.96 15.47 -8.42
N VAL A 118 0.83 14.90 -7.96
CA VAL A 118 -0.46 15.03 -8.64
C VAL A 118 -0.92 16.48 -8.71
N VAL A 119 -0.81 17.24 -7.60
CA VAL A 119 -1.17 18.66 -7.56
C VAL A 119 -0.29 19.49 -8.50
N ILE A 120 1.02 19.24 -8.53
CA ILE A 120 1.92 19.96 -9.45
C ILE A 120 1.62 19.60 -10.90
N MET A 121 1.48 18.32 -11.21
CA MET A 121 1.17 17.87 -12.58
C MET A 121 -0.17 18.41 -13.06
N GLY A 122 -1.18 18.43 -12.18
CA GLY A 122 -2.48 19.01 -12.48
C GLY A 122 -2.38 20.48 -12.91
N LYS A 123 -1.61 21.27 -12.18
CA LYS A 123 -1.36 22.70 -12.51
C LYS A 123 -0.53 22.86 -13.80
N THR A 124 0.53 22.05 -13.96
CA THR A 124 1.48 22.22 -15.07
C THR A 124 0.94 21.73 -16.41
N PHE A 125 0.21 20.62 -16.40
CA PHE A 125 -0.27 19.95 -17.62
C PHE A 125 -1.76 20.12 -17.88
N GLY A 126 -2.49 20.86 -17.03
CA GLY A 126 -3.93 21.07 -17.17
C GLY A 126 -4.74 19.77 -17.06
N VAL A 127 -4.21 18.78 -16.35
CA VAL A 127 -4.81 17.45 -16.23
C VAL A 127 -6.08 17.46 -15.38
N ASN A 128 -6.22 18.47 -14.53
CA ASN A 128 -7.39 18.69 -13.67
C ASN A 128 -8.54 19.31 -14.46
N GLY A 129 -9.00 18.75 -15.55
CA GLY A 129 -10.21 19.12 -16.25
C GLY A 129 -10.51 20.64 -16.37
N ARG A 130 -11.45 21.01 -17.23
CA ARG A 130 -11.99 22.40 -17.32
C ARG A 130 -13.11 22.64 -16.30
N GLY A 131 -12.99 22.06 -15.09
CA GLY A 131 -13.94 22.26 -13.99
C GLY A 131 -13.58 23.45 -13.11
N PRO A 132 -14.41 23.79 -12.11
CA PRO A 132 -14.10 24.83 -11.13
C PRO A 132 -12.72 24.55 -10.51
N GLU A 133 -11.98 25.61 -10.19
CA GLU A 133 -10.62 25.48 -9.66
C GLU A 133 -10.63 24.55 -8.44
N VAL A 134 -10.11 23.33 -8.63
CA VAL A 134 -9.95 22.38 -7.55
C VAL A 134 -8.96 22.94 -6.55
N ASP A 135 -9.36 23.08 -5.29
CA ASP A 135 -8.45 23.53 -4.24
C ASP A 135 -7.28 22.54 -4.12
N PRO A 136 -6.04 23.01 -4.45
CA PRO A 136 -4.88 22.13 -4.44
C PRO A 136 -4.59 21.53 -3.08
N TRP A 137 -4.91 22.22 -2.00
CA TRP A 137 -4.68 21.76 -0.64
C TRP A 137 -5.68 20.69 -0.24
N LEU A 138 -6.93 20.85 -0.67
CA LEU A 138 -7.96 19.84 -0.45
C LEU A 138 -7.65 18.57 -1.25
N GLN A 139 -7.25 18.71 -2.53
CA GLN A 139 -6.79 17.60 -3.36
C GLN A 139 -5.60 16.86 -2.72
N PHE A 140 -4.59 17.60 -2.27
CA PHE A 140 -3.44 17.05 -1.55
C PHE A 140 -3.88 16.27 -0.31
N GLY A 141 -4.75 16.85 0.50
CA GLY A 141 -5.25 16.24 1.74
C GLY A 141 -6.01 14.95 1.46
N VAL A 142 -6.92 14.95 0.48
CA VAL A 142 -7.72 13.76 0.11
C VAL A 142 -6.84 12.62 -0.38
N ILE A 143 -5.90 12.88 -1.29
CA ILE A 143 -5.02 11.83 -1.82
C ILE A 143 -4.10 11.29 -0.72
N THR A 144 -3.55 12.17 0.12
CA THR A 144 -2.69 11.76 1.25
C THR A 144 -3.48 10.89 2.24
N PHE A 145 -4.69 11.31 2.59
CA PHE A 145 -5.56 10.54 3.48
C PHE A 145 -5.94 9.19 2.87
N ALA A 146 -6.32 9.15 1.60
CA ALA A 146 -6.71 7.94 0.89
C ALA A 146 -5.55 6.91 0.86
N GLY A 147 -4.32 7.36 0.57
CA GLY A 147 -3.14 6.52 0.64
C GLY A 147 -2.92 6.00 2.06
N PHE A 148 -2.89 6.86 3.05
CA PHE A 148 -2.66 6.47 4.44
C PHE A 148 -3.75 5.54 5.00
N ALA A 149 -5.01 5.70 4.59
CA ALA A 149 -6.08 4.76 4.90
C ALA A 149 -5.80 3.35 4.36
N GLY A 150 -5.18 3.25 3.17
CA GLY A 150 -4.68 2.00 2.61
C GLY A 150 -3.72 1.29 3.55
N SER A 151 -2.73 2.00 4.11
CA SER A 151 -1.76 1.47 5.09
C SER A 151 -2.42 0.90 6.35
N LEU A 152 -3.44 1.58 6.84
CA LEU A 152 -4.17 1.09 8.00
C LEU A 152 -4.91 -0.22 7.68
N VAL A 153 -5.53 -0.31 6.51
CA VAL A 153 -6.20 -1.54 6.05
C VAL A 153 -5.20 -2.65 5.80
N ASP A 154 -4.06 -2.36 5.18
CA ASP A 154 -2.95 -3.31 5.01
C ASP A 154 -2.53 -3.90 6.35
N SER A 155 -2.19 -3.04 7.31
CA SER A 155 -1.78 -3.47 8.65
C SER A 155 -2.86 -4.27 9.39
N LEU A 156 -4.14 -3.90 9.23
CA LEU A 156 -5.26 -4.61 9.84
C LEU A 156 -5.47 -5.99 9.22
N LEU A 157 -5.43 -6.09 7.89
CA LEU A 157 -5.54 -7.36 7.18
C LEU A 157 -4.32 -8.24 7.44
N GLY A 158 -3.12 -7.65 7.45
CA GLY A 158 -1.88 -8.30 7.84
C GLY A 158 -1.93 -8.90 9.24
N ALA A 159 -2.56 -8.19 10.20
CA ALA A 159 -2.73 -8.67 11.56
C ALA A 159 -3.81 -9.75 11.72
N THR A 160 -4.79 -9.84 10.80
CA THR A 160 -5.99 -10.66 11.01
C THR A 160 -6.18 -11.76 10.01
N LYS A 161 -6.14 -11.46 8.70
CA LYS A 161 -6.56 -12.35 7.61
C LYS A 161 -5.41 -12.91 6.77
N GLN A 162 -4.28 -12.24 6.73
CA GLN A 162 -3.13 -12.68 5.95
C GLN A 162 -2.59 -14.02 6.44
N ALA A 163 -2.32 -14.94 5.50
CA ALA A 163 -1.72 -16.22 5.78
C ALA A 163 -0.32 -16.05 6.39
N THR A 164 -0.12 -16.55 7.59
CA THR A 164 1.18 -16.64 8.24
C THR A 164 1.45 -18.07 8.65
N PHE A 165 2.70 -18.48 8.51
CA PHE A 165 3.16 -19.84 8.77
C PHE A 165 4.22 -19.83 9.88
N PHE A 166 4.49 -20.98 10.42
CA PHE A 166 5.51 -21.18 11.44
C PHE A 166 6.53 -22.22 10.97
N CYS A 167 7.80 -21.89 11.08
CA CYS A 167 8.89 -22.83 10.82
C CYS A 167 9.32 -23.49 12.12
N PRO A 168 9.12 -24.82 12.28
CA PRO A 168 9.46 -25.51 13.52
C PRO A 168 10.98 -25.60 13.78
N SER A 169 11.79 -25.61 12.72
CA SER A 169 13.25 -25.64 12.85
C SER A 169 13.84 -24.30 13.30
N CYS A 170 13.39 -23.20 12.70
CA CYS A 170 13.89 -21.86 13.03
C CYS A 170 13.14 -21.19 14.18
N GLN A 171 12.03 -21.78 14.66
CA GLN A 171 11.16 -21.25 15.71
C GLN A 171 10.68 -19.80 15.39
N LYS A 172 10.38 -19.52 14.10
CA LYS A 172 10.01 -18.19 13.62
C LYS A 172 8.75 -18.22 12.79
N GLU A 173 8.00 -17.10 12.85
CA GLU A 173 6.91 -16.81 11.91
C GLU A 173 7.49 -16.41 10.56
N THR A 174 6.80 -16.82 9.49
CA THR A 174 7.18 -16.54 8.11
C THR A 174 5.93 -16.53 7.21
N GLU A 175 6.01 -15.87 6.07
CA GLU A 175 5.02 -15.96 4.99
C GLU A 175 5.38 -17.05 3.97
N LYS A 176 6.56 -17.68 4.11
CA LYS A 176 7.04 -18.71 3.17
C LYS A 176 6.30 -20.03 3.40
N HIS A 177 5.74 -20.56 2.33
CA HIS A 177 5.03 -21.83 2.29
C HIS A 177 5.19 -22.45 0.88
N PRO A 178 5.35 -23.77 0.73
CA PRO A 178 5.32 -24.82 1.77
C PRO A 178 6.64 -24.97 2.55
N LEU A 179 7.74 -24.41 2.05
CA LEU A 179 9.06 -24.56 2.65
C LEU A 179 9.63 -23.20 3.10
N HIS A 180 10.20 -23.18 4.30
CA HIS A 180 11.00 -22.06 4.77
C HIS A 180 12.39 -22.03 4.09
N SER A 181 13.14 -20.94 4.24
CA SER A 181 14.51 -20.81 3.68
C SER A 181 15.50 -21.88 4.17
N CYS A 182 15.23 -22.50 5.32
CA CYS A 182 16.00 -23.64 5.85
C CYS A 182 15.53 -25.00 5.31
N VAL A 183 14.71 -25.00 4.25
CA VAL A 183 14.15 -26.21 3.61
C VAL A 183 13.22 -27.04 4.52
N THR A 184 12.82 -26.49 5.67
CA THR A 184 11.87 -27.15 6.58
C THR A 184 10.44 -26.83 6.18
N GLN A 185 9.56 -27.83 6.22
CA GLN A 185 8.13 -27.66 5.97
C GLN A 185 7.50 -26.75 7.02
N THR A 186 6.72 -25.79 6.57
CA THR A 186 6.05 -24.84 7.44
C THR A 186 4.61 -25.25 7.73
N THR A 187 4.12 -24.90 8.91
CA THR A 187 2.73 -25.13 9.33
C THR A 187 1.97 -23.81 9.39
N GLN A 188 0.72 -23.80 8.95
CA GLN A 188 -0.11 -22.60 9.03
C GLN A 188 -0.37 -22.23 10.47
N LYS A 189 -0.11 -20.96 10.82
CA LYS A 189 -0.32 -20.41 12.17
C LYS A 189 -1.57 -19.54 12.25
N ARG A 190 -1.83 -18.73 11.21
CA ARG A 190 -2.89 -17.72 11.20
C ARG A 190 -3.34 -17.40 9.77
N GLY A 191 -4.52 -16.81 9.66
CA GLY A 191 -5.07 -16.27 8.42
C GLY A 191 -5.71 -17.33 7.51
N TRP A 192 -6.11 -16.89 6.33
CA TRP A 192 -6.66 -17.77 5.29
C TRP A 192 -5.53 -18.20 4.35
N SER A 193 -5.40 -19.50 4.08
CA SER A 193 -4.27 -20.07 3.32
C SER A 193 -4.05 -19.43 1.94
N TRP A 194 -5.10 -18.96 1.29
CA TRP A 194 -5.07 -18.31 -0.02
C TRP A 194 -4.83 -16.79 0.05
N PHE A 195 -5.03 -16.15 1.23
CA PHE A 195 -4.95 -14.70 1.40
C PHE A 195 -3.52 -14.31 1.78
N ASN A 196 -2.67 -14.24 0.77
CA ASN A 196 -1.26 -13.87 0.91
C ASN A 196 -1.06 -12.34 0.87
N ASN A 197 0.18 -11.88 0.94
CA ASN A 197 0.54 -10.46 0.91
C ASN A 197 0.09 -9.74 -0.38
N ASP A 198 0.01 -10.43 -1.53
CA ASP A 198 -0.44 -9.81 -2.77
C ASP A 198 -1.90 -9.37 -2.66
N TRP A 199 -2.76 -10.19 -2.04
CA TRP A 199 -4.15 -9.85 -1.77
C TRP A 199 -4.31 -8.72 -0.75
N VAL A 200 -3.42 -8.65 0.23
CA VAL A 200 -3.37 -7.52 1.18
C VAL A 200 -3.04 -6.23 0.44
N ASN A 201 -2.04 -6.25 -0.45
CA ASN A 201 -1.66 -5.11 -1.28
C ASN A 201 -2.80 -4.67 -2.22
N VAL A 202 -3.51 -5.61 -2.85
CA VAL A 202 -4.70 -5.29 -3.65
C VAL A 202 -5.75 -4.58 -2.80
N ALA A 203 -6.04 -5.08 -1.60
CA ALA A 203 -7.01 -4.45 -0.70
C ALA A 203 -6.56 -3.05 -0.25
N CYS A 204 -5.26 -2.87 0.03
CA CYS A 204 -4.64 -1.57 0.32
C CYS A 204 -4.90 -0.58 -0.82
N VAL A 205 -4.53 -0.96 -2.05
CA VAL A 205 -4.69 -0.13 -3.26
C VAL A 205 -6.17 0.19 -3.53
N LEU A 206 -7.06 -0.80 -3.41
CA LEU A 206 -8.51 -0.58 -3.56
C LEU A 206 -9.08 0.36 -2.49
N THR A 207 -8.53 0.35 -1.29
CA THR A 207 -8.89 1.31 -0.24
C THR A 207 -8.51 2.74 -0.66
N GLY A 208 -7.32 2.93 -1.22
CA GLY A 208 -6.90 4.21 -1.79
C GLY A 208 -7.82 4.70 -2.91
N VAL A 209 -8.20 3.79 -3.82
CA VAL A 209 -9.19 4.08 -4.89
C VAL A 209 -10.53 4.51 -4.31
N PHE A 210 -11.04 3.75 -3.35
CA PHE A 210 -12.35 4.00 -2.74
C PHE A 210 -12.41 5.37 -2.06
N PHE A 211 -11.46 5.66 -1.17
CA PHE A 211 -11.48 6.93 -0.45
C PHE A 211 -11.19 8.12 -1.34
N ALA A 212 -10.22 8.03 -2.26
CA ALA A 212 -9.94 9.12 -3.18
C ALA A 212 -11.10 9.36 -4.16
N GLY A 213 -11.71 8.30 -4.69
CA GLY A 213 -12.89 8.41 -5.56
C GLY A 213 -14.12 8.94 -4.84
N LEU A 214 -14.42 8.43 -3.63
CA LEU A 214 -15.55 8.89 -2.83
C LEU A 214 -15.39 10.36 -2.43
N LEU A 215 -14.21 10.73 -1.92
CA LEU A 215 -13.98 12.10 -1.44
C LEU A 215 -13.76 13.09 -2.59
N SER A 216 -13.51 12.62 -3.82
CA SER A 216 -13.43 13.50 -4.99
C SER A 216 -14.72 14.30 -5.21
N THR A 217 -15.88 13.75 -4.83
CA THR A 217 -17.17 14.45 -4.93
C THR A 217 -17.26 15.74 -4.09
N PHE A 218 -16.36 15.90 -3.11
CA PHE A 218 -16.24 17.12 -2.30
C PHE A 218 -15.11 18.04 -2.77
N VAL A 219 -14.29 17.60 -3.72
CA VAL A 219 -13.11 18.31 -4.22
C VAL A 219 -13.35 18.84 -5.63
N LEU A 220 -14.10 18.10 -6.42
CA LEU A 220 -14.47 18.39 -7.81
C LEU A 220 -15.85 19.05 -7.89
#